data_4d42a2aef3b55e4d9ed3c6973d4e2c75
#
_entry.id   4d42a2aef3b55e4d9ed3c6973d4e2c75
#
_cell.length_a   1.000
_cell.length_b   1.000
_cell.length_c   1.000
_cell.angle_alpha   90.00
_cell.angle_beta   90.00
_cell.angle_gamma   90.00
#
_symmetry.space_group_name_H-M   'P 1'
#
loop_
_entity.id
_entity.type
_entity.pdbx_description
1 polymer ?
#
loop_
_entity_poly.entity_id
_entity_poly.type
_entity_poly.pdbx_seq_one_letter_code
_entity_poly.pdbx_strand_id
1 'polypeptide(L)'
;MSASSRRPLRKAVFIPTFSIIMVAVATGLINNGMLVDVAKGVFYISLSDFGWLYQLIAITALVVSGFIFFSRAGDIRLGGKDATPTFSFAATFAMALTGGIATGVVTYSVNEPIIYLGNIYGEISHQSFAPGSGEAAIFALARSFHNWSFIPYALYSIVGLMIGYMHFNRSERFSIASTVSPVLGRHGSKIWVRSLIDIISVLAIALGLASSLGAGLALISSGIEAQYGIESNAMTWLVLTIAISAIFITSAVSGLKRGIRVLSSINAYIFYAFVAILIIVGPLNYILSLSVTSLGYWADNFFLWAFDTKESGGEALVTWWTMYDWSIWIAYAPLMGLFLARISYGRTLREFLIINWILPSVFGLVWFAIWGGSALKWQMDGTLDLISIINDSGAVSGLWGFLQHLPMASLLVPLAIFTLVISFATAADSMSSTIATICTSNMSAEEESPKQQKILWGLSIAAIAYVMVAFGGGAQGVDGIKYLAAAGGFTVVFLFVLILISAVRTFMTRSPQGAAKQPAEVSQPVTGGVNE
;
A
#
# COMPACT_ATOMS: atom_id res chain seq x y z
N MET A 1 9.03 -36.99 -6.76
CA MET A 1 9.64 -36.04 -5.80
C MET A 1 10.98 -35.60 -6.39
N SER A 2 10.99 -34.54 -7.22
CA SER A 2 12.24 -34.02 -7.76
C SER A 2 12.96 -33.24 -6.66
N ALA A 3 14.24 -33.50 -6.47
CA ALA A 3 15.11 -32.79 -5.57
C ALA A 3 15.10 -31.30 -5.94
N SER A 4 14.39 -30.50 -5.15
CA SER A 4 14.48 -29.04 -5.18
C SER A 4 15.94 -28.70 -4.89
N SER A 5 16.74 -28.45 -5.94
CA SER A 5 18.11 -27.95 -5.80
C SER A 5 18.01 -26.67 -4.97
N ARG A 6 18.61 -26.65 -3.78
CA ARG A 6 18.62 -25.49 -2.87
C ARG A 6 19.33 -24.36 -3.61
N ARG A 7 18.55 -23.44 -4.20
CA ARG A 7 19.12 -22.28 -4.87
C ARG A 7 19.89 -21.44 -3.86
N PRO A 8 21.09 -20.95 -4.22
CA PRO A 8 21.94 -20.25 -3.28
C PRO A 8 21.35 -18.88 -2.88
N LEU A 9 21.53 -18.55 -1.61
CA LEU A 9 21.18 -17.28 -1.04
C LEU A 9 22.03 -16.16 -1.66
N ARG A 10 21.41 -15.05 -2.03
CA ARG A 10 22.13 -13.83 -2.44
C ARG A 10 22.67 -13.10 -1.21
N LYS A 11 23.80 -13.58 -0.68
CA LYS A 11 24.40 -13.06 0.55
C LYS A 11 24.60 -11.55 0.54
N ALA A 12 24.97 -10.97 -0.62
CA ALA A 12 25.17 -9.51 -0.78
C ALA A 12 23.90 -8.67 -0.57
N VAL A 13 22.70 -9.28 -0.70
CA VAL A 13 21.42 -8.61 -0.44
C VAL A 13 20.88 -9.03 0.92
N PHE A 14 20.86 -10.34 1.18
CA PHE A 14 20.27 -10.90 2.40
C PHE A 14 20.97 -10.40 3.67
N ILE A 15 22.32 -10.51 3.74
CA ILE A 15 23.04 -10.22 4.99
C ILE A 15 22.83 -8.76 5.42
N PRO A 16 23.04 -7.73 4.58
CA PRO A 16 22.83 -6.34 5.02
C PRO A 16 21.40 -6.06 5.45
N THR A 17 20.41 -6.50 4.65
CA THR A 17 19.01 -6.21 4.94
C THR A 17 18.51 -6.92 6.19
N PHE A 18 18.83 -8.20 6.33
CA PHE A 18 18.45 -8.97 7.50
C PHE A 18 19.12 -8.44 8.77
N SER A 19 20.42 -8.09 8.70
CA SER A 19 21.15 -7.53 9.84
C SER A 19 20.54 -6.20 10.31
N ILE A 20 20.17 -5.30 9.40
CA ILE A 20 19.52 -4.03 9.76
C ILE A 20 18.21 -4.27 10.51
N ILE A 21 17.35 -5.16 10.00
CA ILE A 21 16.08 -5.48 10.66
C ILE A 21 16.32 -6.14 12.02
N MET A 22 17.24 -7.09 12.11
CA MET A 22 17.52 -7.78 13.38
C MET A 22 18.16 -6.87 14.42
N VAL A 23 19.04 -5.93 14.01
CA VAL A 23 19.58 -4.89 14.89
C VAL A 23 18.45 -4.00 15.40
N ALA A 24 17.53 -3.57 14.53
CA ALA A 24 16.38 -2.79 14.96
C ALA A 24 15.48 -3.53 15.97
N VAL A 25 15.18 -4.82 15.72
CA VAL A 25 14.42 -5.66 16.67
C VAL A 25 15.17 -5.80 18.00
N ALA A 26 16.46 -6.12 17.97
CA ALA A 26 17.27 -6.27 19.18
C ALA A 26 17.35 -4.97 19.98
N THR A 27 17.58 -3.84 19.29
CA THR A 27 17.58 -2.50 19.93
C THR A 27 16.24 -2.21 20.58
N GLY A 28 15.13 -2.50 19.89
CA GLY A 28 13.79 -2.27 20.43
C GLY A 28 13.45 -3.12 21.67
N LEU A 29 14.00 -4.33 21.76
CA LEU A 29 13.80 -5.21 22.93
C LEU A 29 14.71 -4.85 24.11
N ILE A 30 15.92 -4.32 23.85
CA ILE A 30 16.92 -3.99 24.89
C ILE A 30 16.77 -2.54 25.34
N ASN A 31 16.57 -1.62 24.40
CA ASN A 31 16.44 -0.18 24.64
C ASN A 31 15.42 0.40 23.64
N ASN A 32 14.14 0.25 23.97
CA ASN A 32 13.05 0.71 23.11
C ASN A 32 13.08 2.23 22.86
N GLY A 33 13.45 3.04 23.87
CA GLY A 33 13.58 4.48 23.71
C GLY A 33 14.57 4.85 22.61
N MET A 34 15.73 4.22 22.57
CA MET A 34 16.71 4.45 21.51
C MET A 34 16.16 4.10 20.11
N LEU A 35 15.44 2.99 19.95
CA LEU A 35 14.86 2.64 18.67
C LEU A 35 13.81 3.68 18.23
N VAL A 36 12.95 4.10 19.15
CA VAL A 36 11.91 5.10 18.88
C VAL A 36 12.52 6.44 18.52
N ASP A 37 13.54 6.90 19.25
CA ASP A 37 14.23 8.16 18.95
C ASP A 37 14.89 8.16 17.57
N VAL A 38 15.55 7.06 17.20
CA VAL A 38 16.13 6.89 15.86
C VAL A 38 15.02 6.88 14.79
N ALA A 39 13.96 6.12 14.98
CA ALA A 39 12.85 6.03 14.04
C ALA A 39 12.12 7.37 13.88
N LYS A 40 11.92 8.09 14.98
CA LYS A 40 11.39 9.45 15.00
C LYS A 40 12.30 10.43 14.26
N GLY A 41 13.61 10.34 14.48
CA GLY A 41 14.60 11.14 13.74
C GLY A 41 14.50 10.90 12.23
N VAL A 42 14.42 9.63 11.80
CA VAL A 42 14.22 9.28 10.39
C VAL A 42 12.89 9.80 9.85
N PHE A 43 11.82 9.76 10.63
CA PHE A 43 10.51 10.32 10.24
C PHE A 43 10.61 11.81 9.91
N TYR A 44 11.22 12.62 10.80
CA TYR A 44 11.35 14.06 10.56
C TYR A 44 12.28 14.36 9.39
N ILE A 45 13.43 13.69 9.28
CA ILE A 45 14.29 13.82 8.09
C ILE A 45 13.48 13.47 6.82
N SER A 46 12.79 12.34 6.83
CA SER A 46 12.02 11.87 5.68
C SER A 46 10.91 12.83 5.27
N LEU A 47 10.02 13.18 6.19
CA LEU A 47 8.77 13.88 5.86
C LEU A 47 8.82 15.39 6.10
N SER A 48 9.68 15.88 7.00
CA SER A 48 9.85 17.31 7.20
C SER A 48 10.94 17.90 6.29
N ASP A 49 12.14 17.29 6.24
CA ASP A 49 13.24 17.85 5.44
C ASP A 49 13.11 17.49 3.96
N PHE A 50 12.67 16.27 3.64
CA PHE A 50 12.48 15.78 2.27
C PHE A 50 11.01 15.72 1.83
N GLY A 51 10.07 16.27 2.60
CA GLY A 51 8.65 16.28 2.26
C GLY A 51 8.34 16.84 0.88
N TRP A 52 9.04 17.91 0.48
CA TRP A 52 8.96 18.49 -0.86
C TRP A 52 9.28 17.48 -1.97
N LEU A 53 10.18 16.53 -1.72
CA LEU A 53 10.55 15.50 -2.69
C LEU A 53 9.42 14.49 -2.89
N TYR A 54 8.73 14.10 -1.80
CA TYR A 54 7.55 13.24 -1.88
C TYR A 54 6.45 13.87 -2.72
N GLN A 55 6.16 15.16 -2.53
CA GLN A 55 5.17 15.89 -3.33
C GLN A 55 5.57 15.94 -4.81
N LEU A 56 6.84 16.25 -5.12
CA LEU A 56 7.32 16.25 -6.51
C LEU A 56 7.28 14.87 -7.17
N ILE A 57 7.62 13.81 -6.43
CA ILE A 57 7.51 12.42 -6.93
C ILE A 57 6.06 12.09 -7.23
N ALA A 58 5.15 12.41 -6.31
CA ALA A 58 3.75 12.09 -6.41
C ALA A 58 3.10 12.75 -7.64
N ILE A 59 3.30 14.05 -7.80
CA ILE A 59 2.76 14.79 -8.94
C ILE A 59 3.45 14.39 -10.27
N THR A 60 4.76 14.13 -10.24
CA THR A 60 5.49 13.70 -11.44
C THR A 60 5.01 12.31 -11.90
N ALA A 61 4.78 11.37 -10.97
CA ALA A 61 4.22 10.07 -11.30
C ALA A 61 2.83 10.19 -11.96
N LEU A 62 1.99 11.08 -11.45
CA LEU A 62 0.69 11.39 -12.01
C LEU A 62 0.81 11.96 -13.44
N VAL A 63 1.65 12.98 -13.63
CA VAL A 63 1.85 13.64 -14.93
C VAL A 63 2.42 12.68 -15.97
N VAL A 64 3.42 11.88 -15.60
CA VAL A 64 4.03 10.89 -16.51
C VAL A 64 3.03 9.79 -16.87
N SER A 65 2.24 9.30 -15.92
CA SER A 65 1.16 8.33 -16.17
C SER A 65 0.11 8.90 -17.11
N GLY A 66 -0.31 10.15 -16.88
CA GLY A 66 -1.24 10.87 -17.76
C GLY A 66 -0.67 11.07 -19.16
N PHE A 67 0.59 11.48 -19.29
CA PHE A 67 1.24 11.61 -20.59
C PHE A 67 1.26 10.27 -21.35
N ILE A 68 1.65 9.18 -20.72
CA ILE A 68 1.66 7.84 -21.36
C ILE A 68 0.25 7.47 -21.79
N PHE A 69 -0.76 7.72 -20.94
CA PHE A 69 -2.15 7.38 -21.19
C PHE A 69 -2.70 8.09 -22.44
N PHE A 70 -2.47 9.39 -22.58
CA PHE A 70 -3.01 10.19 -23.69
C PHE A 70 -2.14 10.20 -24.95
N SER A 71 -0.87 9.75 -24.86
CA SER A 71 0.06 9.73 -25.99
C SER A 71 0.03 8.41 -26.74
N ARG A 72 0.78 8.37 -27.87
CA ARG A 72 1.01 7.13 -28.64
C ARG A 72 1.82 6.07 -27.85
N ALA A 73 2.50 6.44 -26.78
CA ALA A 73 3.16 5.49 -25.90
C ALA A 73 2.16 4.53 -25.27
N GLY A 74 0.93 4.98 -25.02
CA GLY A 74 -0.16 4.15 -24.51
C GLY A 74 -0.52 2.95 -25.39
N ASP A 75 -0.22 3.00 -26.69
CA ASP A 75 -0.52 1.93 -27.64
C ASP A 75 0.54 0.82 -27.66
N ILE A 76 1.69 1.02 -26.99
CA ILE A 76 2.74 0.01 -26.86
C ILE A 76 2.17 -1.17 -26.07
N ARG A 77 2.33 -2.39 -26.63
CA ARG A 77 1.88 -3.64 -25.99
C ARG A 77 3.03 -4.32 -25.27
N LEU A 78 2.82 -4.71 -24.02
CA LEU A 78 3.77 -5.48 -23.23
C LEU A 78 3.95 -6.88 -23.83
N GLY A 79 5.16 -7.21 -24.25
CA GLY A 79 5.48 -8.48 -24.94
C GLY A 79 5.44 -8.40 -26.48
N GLY A 80 5.19 -7.21 -27.06
CA GLY A 80 5.17 -7.02 -28.52
C GLY A 80 3.77 -7.09 -29.13
N LYS A 81 3.69 -6.86 -30.45
CA LYS A 81 2.41 -6.67 -31.15
C LYS A 81 1.50 -7.90 -31.08
N ASP A 82 2.08 -9.08 -31.10
CA ASP A 82 1.36 -10.36 -31.15
C ASP A 82 1.06 -10.95 -29.76
N ALA A 83 1.53 -10.29 -28.69
CA ALA A 83 1.29 -10.75 -27.34
C ALA A 83 -0.21 -10.66 -26.97
N THR A 84 -0.73 -11.73 -26.36
CA THR A 84 -2.11 -11.81 -25.90
C THR A 84 -2.17 -11.76 -24.37
N PRO A 85 -3.16 -11.09 -23.78
CA PRO A 85 -3.32 -11.03 -22.33
C PRO A 85 -3.52 -12.42 -21.71
N THR A 86 -2.78 -12.70 -20.63
CA THR A 86 -2.88 -13.98 -19.90
C THR A 86 -4.22 -14.11 -19.15
N PHE A 87 -4.77 -13.00 -18.70
CA PHE A 87 -6.01 -12.94 -17.92
C PHE A 87 -7.04 -12.05 -18.62
N SER A 88 -8.34 -12.28 -18.37
CA SER A 88 -9.39 -11.38 -18.82
C SER A 88 -9.23 -9.99 -18.19
N PHE A 89 -9.85 -8.96 -18.78
CA PHE A 89 -9.80 -7.59 -18.25
C PHE A 89 -10.33 -7.53 -16.81
N ALA A 90 -11.50 -8.12 -16.57
CA ALA A 90 -12.13 -8.14 -15.25
C ALA A 90 -11.28 -8.90 -14.21
N ALA A 91 -10.68 -10.03 -14.58
CA ALA A 91 -9.80 -10.78 -13.68
C ALA A 91 -8.52 -10.00 -13.35
N THR A 92 -7.91 -9.32 -14.33
CA THR A 92 -6.73 -8.48 -14.07
C THR A 92 -7.07 -7.33 -13.14
N PHE A 93 -8.21 -6.65 -13.38
CA PHE A 93 -8.66 -5.56 -12.50
C PHE A 93 -8.96 -6.05 -11.08
N ALA A 94 -9.67 -7.17 -10.93
CA ALA A 94 -9.96 -7.75 -9.61
C ALA A 94 -8.66 -8.09 -8.85
N MET A 95 -7.67 -8.67 -9.52
CA MET A 95 -6.36 -8.96 -8.91
C MET A 95 -5.61 -7.67 -8.53
N ALA A 96 -5.59 -6.67 -9.41
CA ALA A 96 -4.94 -5.39 -9.14
C ALA A 96 -5.59 -4.67 -7.95
N LEU A 97 -6.92 -4.64 -7.91
CA LEU A 97 -7.69 -4.01 -6.84
C LEU A 97 -7.45 -4.71 -5.50
N THR A 98 -7.61 -6.03 -5.44
CA THR A 98 -7.43 -6.79 -4.19
C THR A 98 -5.99 -6.84 -3.71
N GLY A 99 -5.01 -6.76 -4.61
CA GLY A 99 -3.60 -6.68 -4.27
C GLY A 99 -3.16 -5.30 -3.77
N GLY A 100 -3.82 -4.23 -4.22
CA GLY A 100 -3.48 -2.84 -3.89
C GLY A 100 -4.35 -2.22 -2.80
N ILE A 101 -5.58 -2.71 -2.62
CA ILE A 101 -6.48 -2.25 -1.56
C ILE A 101 -6.21 -3.06 -0.30
N ALA A 102 -5.27 -2.56 0.47
CA ALA A 102 -4.99 -3.08 1.78
C ALA A 102 -6.05 -2.57 2.79
N THR A 103 -6.01 -3.14 3.98
CA THR A 103 -6.77 -2.77 5.18
C THR A 103 -6.79 -1.28 5.47
N GLY A 104 -5.81 -0.52 4.98
CA GLY A 104 -5.78 0.95 5.10
C GLY A 104 -7.02 1.62 4.52
N VAL A 105 -7.47 1.23 3.33
CA VAL A 105 -8.67 1.81 2.71
C VAL A 105 -9.91 1.62 3.61
N VAL A 106 -10.07 0.44 4.22
CA VAL A 106 -11.20 0.16 5.11
C VAL A 106 -11.13 1.00 6.38
N THR A 107 -9.95 1.05 7.00
CA THR A 107 -9.72 1.76 8.26
C THR A 107 -9.88 3.27 8.10
N TYR A 108 -9.20 3.82 7.11
CA TYR A 108 -9.12 5.27 6.94
C TYR A 108 -10.35 5.87 6.26
N SER A 109 -11.18 5.06 5.57
CA SER A 109 -12.40 5.59 4.95
C SER A 109 -13.43 6.13 5.96
N VAL A 110 -13.38 5.67 7.21
CA VAL A 110 -14.17 6.20 8.33
C VAL A 110 -13.35 7.17 9.16
N ASN A 111 -12.16 6.73 9.60
CA ASN A 111 -11.40 7.46 10.59
C ASN A 111 -10.85 8.79 10.05
N GLU A 112 -10.30 8.80 8.83
CA GLU A 112 -9.67 10.00 8.26
C GLU A 112 -10.64 11.17 8.09
N PRO A 113 -11.83 11.01 7.44
CA PRO A 113 -12.79 12.10 7.36
C PRO A 113 -13.28 12.61 8.71
N ILE A 114 -13.45 11.74 9.70
CA ILE A 114 -13.90 12.13 11.06
C ILE A 114 -12.79 12.88 11.80
N ILE A 115 -11.54 12.45 11.67
CA ILE A 115 -10.39 13.13 12.27
C ILE A 115 -10.27 14.55 11.72
N TYR A 116 -10.42 14.72 10.40
CA TYR A 116 -10.39 16.05 9.77
C TYR A 116 -11.60 16.89 10.18
N LEU A 117 -12.82 16.33 10.16
CA LEU A 117 -14.03 17.02 10.61
C LEU A 117 -13.89 17.56 12.04
N GLY A 118 -13.36 16.72 12.94
CA GLY A 118 -13.20 17.02 14.36
C GLY A 118 -11.97 17.85 14.71
N ASN A 119 -11.02 18.04 13.77
CA ASN A 119 -9.73 18.67 14.04
C ASN A 119 -8.98 17.99 15.21
N ILE A 120 -9.02 16.66 15.28
CA ILE A 120 -8.63 15.89 16.48
C ILE A 120 -7.16 16.11 16.84
N TYR A 121 -6.27 16.20 15.85
CA TYR A 121 -4.83 16.42 16.04
C TYR A 121 -4.35 17.77 15.47
N GLY A 122 -5.26 18.68 15.09
CA GLY A 122 -4.94 20.00 14.55
C GLY A 122 -4.90 20.06 13.01
N GLU A 123 -5.50 19.11 12.32
CA GLU A 123 -5.45 18.97 10.85
C GLU A 123 -6.01 20.19 10.12
N ILE A 124 -7.08 20.78 10.66
CA ILE A 124 -7.74 21.95 10.06
C ILE A 124 -7.53 23.25 10.83
N SER A 125 -6.59 23.28 11.81
CA SER A 125 -6.36 24.46 12.67
C SER A 125 -5.94 25.72 11.89
N HIS A 126 -5.45 25.56 10.65
CA HIS A 126 -5.05 26.65 9.76
C HIS A 126 -6.14 26.99 8.72
N GLN A 127 -7.28 26.31 8.74
CA GLN A 127 -8.40 26.59 7.85
C GLN A 127 -9.31 27.68 8.44
N SER A 128 -10.09 28.34 7.56
CA SER A 128 -11.00 29.43 7.95
C SER A 128 -12.35 28.94 8.47
N PHE A 129 -12.65 27.65 8.38
CA PHE A 129 -13.91 27.07 8.82
C PHE A 129 -13.76 26.33 10.16
N ALA A 130 -14.85 26.25 10.91
CA ALA A 130 -14.87 25.64 12.24
C ALA A 130 -14.92 24.09 12.16
N PRO A 131 -14.29 23.36 13.11
CA PRO A 131 -14.51 21.94 13.27
C PRO A 131 -16.00 21.61 13.42
N GLY A 132 -16.43 20.47 12.84
CA GLY A 132 -17.83 20.04 12.88
C GLY A 132 -18.75 20.79 11.93
N SER A 133 -18.28 21.80 11.17
CA SER A 133 -19.09 22.54 10.21
C SER A 133 -19.33 21.78 8.90
N GLY A 134 -20.29 22.25 8.10
CA GLY A 134 -20.53 21.70 6.76
C GLY A 134 -19.33 21.85 5.83
N GLU A 135 -18.61 22.99 5.94
CA GLU A 135 -17.38 23.22 5.18
C GLU A 135 -16.27 22.24 5.60
N ALA A 136 -16.15 21.97 6.91
CA ALA A 136 -15.22 20.96 7.40
C ALA A 136 -15.55 19.55 6.87
N ALA A 137 -16.83 19.19 6.73
CA ALA A 137 -17.25 17.91 6.16
C ALA A 137 -16.92 17.79 4.66
N ILE A 138 -17.14 18.87 3.88
CA ILE A 138 -16.77 18.93 2.46
C ILE A 138 -15.25 18.78 2.32
N PHE A 139 -14.49 19.55 3.10
CA PHE A 139 -13.03 19.48 3.12
C PHE A 139 -12.53 18.09 3.50
N ALA A 140 -13.08 17.50 4.57
CA ALA A 140 -12.66 16.19 5.08
C ALA A 140 -12.80 15.09 4.02
N LEU A 141 -13.95 15.04 3.34
CA LEU A 141 -14.15 14.07 2.26
C LEU A 141 -13.29 14.37 1.04
N ALA A 142 -13.16 15.63 0.65
CA ALA A 142 -12.33 16.05 -0.48
C ALA A 142 -10.83 15.74 -0.23
N ARG A 143 -10.34 15.94 0.99
CA ARG A 143 -8.96 15.62 1.35
C ARG A 143 -8.70 14.12 1.36
N SER A 144 -9.65 13.32 1.83
CA SER A 144 -9.60 11.86 1.72
C SER A 144 -9.59 11.41 0.25
N PHE A 145 -10.36 12.05 -0.63
CA PHE A 145 -10.28 11.80 -2.08
C PHE A 145 -8.88 12.08 -2.63
N HIS A 146 -8.22 13.15 -2.16
CA HIS A 146 -6.86 13.48 -2.58
C HIS A 146 -5.85 12.41 -2.19
N ASN A 147 -5.90 11.94 -0.96
CA ASN A 147 -4.96 10.98 -0.41
C ASN A 147 -5.16 9.55 -0.97
N TRP A 148 -6.37 9.19 -1.40
CA TRP A 148 -6.74 7.80 -1.72
C TRP A 148 -7.18 7.55 -3.16
N SER A 149 -6.91 8.48 -4.10
CA SER A 149 -7.32 8.31 -5.49
C SER A 149 -6.15 8.35 -6.50
N PHE A 150 -6.14 9.30 -7.42
CA PHE A 150 -5.27 9.27 -8.61
C PHE A 150 -3.77 9.30 -8.31
N ILE A 151 -3.33 10.05 -7.31
CA ILE A 151 -1.90 10.19 -7.01
C ILE A 151 -1.30 8.88 -6.51
N PRO A 152 -1.81 8.24 -5.44
CA PRO A 152 -1.21 7.01 -4.92
C PRO A 152 -1.19 5.86 -5.94
N TYR A 153 -2.27 5.68 -6.71
CA TYR A 153 -2.27 4.63 -7.72
C TYR A 153 -1.33 4.91 -8.89
N ALA A 154 -1.02 6.18 -9.21
CA ALA A 154 0.00 6.53 -10.18
C ALA A 154 1.40 6.11 -9.70
N LEU A 155 1.70 6.22 -8.39
CA LEU A 155 2.96 5.77 -7.80
C LEU A 155 3.20 4.27 -8.04
N TYR A 156 2.20 3.44 -7.83
CA TYR A 156 2.31 1.99 -8.11
C TYR A 156 2.41 1.70 -9.60
N SER A 157 1.57 2.37 -10.37
CA SER A 157 1.44 2.10 -11.81
C SER A 157 2.71 2.42 -12.57
N ILE A 158 3.40 3.53 -12.27
CA ILE A 158 4.62 3.89 -13.00
C ILE A 158 5.75 2.89 -12.76
N VAL A 159 5.89 2.34 -11.55
CA VAL A 159 6.89 1.31 -11.24
C VAL A 159 6.55 0.01 -11.97
N GLY A 160 5.29 -0.43 -11.90
CA GLY A 160 4.83 -1.64 -12.57
C GLY A 160 4.95 -1.57 -14.09
N LEU A 161 4.58 -0.43 -14.66
CA LEU A 161 4.70 -0.16 -16.09
C LEU A 161 6.16 -0.22 -16.56
N MET A 162 7.08 0.42 -15.79
CA MET A 162 8.51 0.39 -16.09
C MET A 162 9.09 -1.02 -15.98
N ILE A 163 8.77 -1.79 -14.94
CA ILE A 163 9.21 -3.19 -14.81
C ILE A 163 8.70 -4.01 -15.99
N GLY A 164 7.39 -3.92 -16.30
CA GLY A 164 6.77 -4.66 -17.38
C GLY A 164 7.39 -4.31 -18.74
N TYR A 165 7.56 -3.03 -19.05
CA TYR A 165 8.16 -2.58 -20.29
C TYR A 165 9.63 -3.03 -20.44
N MET A 166 10.44 -2.84 -19.39
CA MET A 166 11.85 -3.24 -19.42
C MET A 166 12.02 -4.75 -19.56
N HIS A 167 11.16 -5.52 -18.91
CA HIS A 167 11.21 -6.98 -19.00
C HIS A 167 10.67 -7.50 -20.33
N PHE A 168 9.42 -7.21 -20.66
CA PHE A 168 8.74 -7.82 -21.80
C PHE A 168 9.13 -7.23 -23.15
N ASN A 169 9.51 -5.95 -23.23
CA ASN A 169 9.83 -5.29 -24.49
C ASN A 169 11.33 -5.04 -24.69
N ARG A 170 12.13 -5.07 -23.61
CA ARG A 170 13.57 -4.79 -23.65
C ARG A 170 14.44 -5.98 -23.25
N SER A 171 13.81 -7.12 -22.92
CA SER A 171 14.49 -8.37 -22.51
C SER A 171 15.42 -8.17 -21.30
N GLU A 172 15.10 -7.19 -20.43
CA GLU A 172 15.78 -7.02 -19.16
C GLU A 172 15.27 -8.04 -18.12
N ARG A 173 16.01 -8.22 -17.04
CA ARG A 173 15.56 -9.08 -15.94
C ARG A 173 14.26 -8.55 -15.33
N PHE A 174 13.38 -9.46 -14.91
CA PHE A 174 12.19 -9.10 -14.12
C PHE A 174 12.62 -8.67 -12.71
N SER A 175 12.91 -7.39 -12.55
CA SER A 175 13.44 -6.82 -11.30
C SER A 175 13.24 -5.31 -11.25
N ILE A 176 13.27 -4.75 -10.05
CA ILE A 176 13.21 -3.30 -9.85
C ILE A 176 14.46 -2.62 -10.43
N ALA A 177 15.62 -3.28 -10.36
CA ALA A 177 16.87 -2.73 -10.92
C ALA A 177 16.79 -2.48 -12.44
N SER A 178 15.93 -3.20 -13.17
CA SER A 178 15.75 -2.96 -14.60
C SER A 178 15.10 -1.61 -14.91
N THR A 179 14.30 -1.07 -14.01
CA THR A 179 13.59 0.21 -14.20
C THR A 179 14.52 1.40 -14.37
N VAL A 180 15.72 1.35 -13.81
CA VAL A 180 16.71 2.44 -13.86
C VAL A 180 17.77 2.25 -14.96
N SER A 181 17.71 1.15 -15.72
CA SER A 181 18.63 0.90 -16.86
C SER A 181 18.63 2.03 -17.88
N PRO A 182 17.51 2.69 -18.24
CA PRO A 182 17.52 3.81 -19.18
C PRO A 182 18.37 5.01 -18.74
N VAL A 183 18.51 5.22 -17.43
CA VAL A 183 19.32 6.32 -16.84
C VAL A 183 20.77 5.86 -16.61
N LEU A 184 20.95 4.72 -15.97
CA LEU A 184 22.27 4.25 -15.54
C LEU A 184 23.07 3.57 -16.66
N GLY A 185 22.44 3.17 -17.76
CA GLY A 185 23.10 2.51 -18.89
C GLY A 185 23.94 1.31 -18.44
N ARG A 186 25.21 1.26 -18.88
CA ARG A 186 26.14 0.18 -18.51
C ARG A 186 26.42 0.07 -17.01
N HIS A 187 26.26 1.15 -16.25
CA HIS A 187 26.44 1.11 -14.79
C HIS A 187 25.33 0.34 -14.10
N GLY A 188 24.09 0.41 -14.57
CA GLY A 188 22.96 -0.36 -14.06
C GLY A 188 23.11 -1.88 -14.17
N SER A 189 23.96 -2.37 -15.07
CA SER A 189 24.24 -3.80 -15.20
C SER A 189 25.26 -4.34 -14.18
N LYS A 190 26.01 -3.47 -13.48
CA LYS A 190 27.00 -3.89 -12.49
C LYS A 190 26.34 -4.57 -11.30
N ILE A 191 26.92 -5.70 -10.84
CA ILE A 191 26.38 -6.53 -9.76
C ILE A 191 26.13 -5.73 -8.47
N TRP A 192 27.07 -4.86 -8.10
CA TRP A 192 26.93 -4.06 -6.87
C TRP A 192 25.81 -3.04 -6.94
N VAL A 193 25.55 -2.43 -8.13
CA VAL A 193 24.44 -1.48 -8.33
C VAL A 193 23.10 -2.22 -8.18
N ARG A 194 22.96 -3.38 -8.84
CA ARG A 194 21.78 -4.24 -8.71
C ARG A 194 21.55 -4.68 -7.27
N SER A 195 22.61 -5.10 -6.59
CA SER A 195 22.51 -5.49 -5.18
C SER A 195 22.10 -4.33 -4.28
N LEU A 196 22.61 -3.13 -4.51
CA LEU A 196 22.20 -1.93 -3.78
C LEU A 196 20.72 -1.61 -3.98
N ILE A 197 20.23 -1.65 -5.23
CA ILE A 197 18.82 -1.42 -5.54
C ILE A 197 17.94 -2.48 -4.88
N ASP A 198 18.36 -3.74 -4.91
CA ASP A 198 17.63 -4.83 -4.27
C ASP A 198 17.63 -4.70 -2.72
N ILE A 199 18.74 -4.25 -2.11
CA ILE A 199 18.82 -3.93 -0.67
C ILE A 199 17.82 -2.83 -0.30
N ILE A 200 17.85 -1.70 -1.02
CA ILE A 200 16.93 -0.57 -0.85
C ILE A 200 15.48 -1.04 -0.95
N SER A 201 15.17 -1.83 -1.98
CA SER A 201 13.81 -2.34 -2.21
C SER A 201 13.34 -3.31 -1.13
N VAL A 202 14.21 -4.22 -0.68
CA VAL A 202 13.88 -5.18 0.40
C VAL A 202 13.64 -4.44 1.72
N LEU A 203 14.46 -3.45 2.06
CA LEU A 203 14.25 -2.63 3.26
C LEU A 203 12.94 -1.86 3.19
N ALA A 204 12.65 -1.21 2.06
CA ALA A 204 11.39 -0.49 1.86
C ALA A 204 10.17 -1.41 2.04
N ILE A 205 10.17 -2.58 1.39
CA ILE A 205 9.09 -3.56 1.49
C ILE A 205 8.97 -4.09 2.95
N ALA A 206 10.10 -4.40 3.60
CA ALA A 206 10.07 -4.94 4.96
C ALA A 206 9.54 -3.94 5.98
N LEU A 207 10.00 -2.67 5.93
CA LEU A 207 9.56 -1.61 6.84
C LEU A 207 8.11 -1.18 6.54
N GLY A 208 7.73 -1.09 5.25
CA GLY A 208 6.35 -0.84 4.84
C GLY A 208 5.40 -1.92 5.35
N LEU A 209 5.74 -3.22 5.15
CA LEU A 209 4.94 -4.32 5.67
C LEU A 209 4.87 -4.32 7.21
N ALA A 210 5.98 -4.03 7.89
CA ALA A 210 5.99 -3.93 9.34
C ALA A 210 5.08 -2.81 9.85
N SER A 211 5.08 -1.66 9.18
CA SER A 211 4.14 -0.56 9.45
C SER A 211 2.68 -1.01 9.28
N SER A 212 2.37 -1.63 8.13
CA SER A 212 1.00 -2.11 7.87
C SER A 212 0.55 -3.19 8.85
N LEU A 213 1.43 -4.15 9.17
CA LEU A 213 1.13 -5.19 10.16
C LEU A 213 0.92 -4.58 11.56
N GLY A 214 1.74 -3.60 11.94
CA GLY A 214 1.57 -2.86 13.18
C GLY A 214 0.22 -2.14 13.25
N ALA A 215 -0.15 -1.43 12.18
CA ALA A 215 -1.47 -0.80 12.06
C ALA A 215 -2.61 -1.83 12.19
N GLY A 216 -2.42 -3.02 11.60
CA GLY A 216 -3.36 -4.12 11.72
C GLY A 216 -3.49 -4.68 13.12
N LEU A 217 -2.38 -4.81 13.83
CA LEU A 217 -2.40 -5.25 15.24
C LEU A 217 -3.19 -4.27 16.11
N ALA A 218 -2.92 -2.97 15.98
CA ALA A 218 -3.65 -1.93 16.68
C ALA A 218 -5.15 -1.94 16.33
N LEU A 219 -5.46 -2.02 15.03
CA LEU A 219 -6.85 -2.03 14.55
C LEU A 219 -7.63 -3.24 15.05
N ILE A 220 -7.09 -4.46 14.86
CA ILE A 220 -7.77 -5.71 15.28
C ILE A 220 -7.94 -5.72 16.79
N SER A 221 -6.91 -5.31 17.54
CA SER A 221 -6.96 -5.24 19.01
C SER A 221 -8.02 -4.27 19.50
N SER A 222 -8.12 -3.08 18.90
CA SER A 222 -9.18 -2.11 19.18
C SER A 222 -10.58 -2.68 18.89
N GLY A 223 -10.73 -3.46 17.83
CA GLY A 223 -12.00 -4.15 17.54
C GLY A 223 -12.36 -5.24 18.54
N ILE A 224 -11.37 -5.97 19.02
CA ILE A 224 -11.55 -6.97 20.09
C ILE A 224 -11.94 -6.28 21.40
N GLU A 225 -11.32 -5.15 21.73
CA GLU A 225 -11.67 -4.33 22.89
C GLU A 225 -13.11 -3.82 22.78
N ALA A 226 -13.47 -3.21 21.65
CA ALA A 226 -14.81 -2.69 21.40
C ALA A 226 -15.92 -3.76 21.47
N GLN A 227 -15.63 -4.99 21.02
CA GLN A 227 -16.62 -6.07 20.94
C GLN A 227 -16.68 -6.94 22.18
N TYR A 228 -15.52 -7.19 22.82
CA TYR A 228 -15.41 -8.20 23.88
C TYR A 228 -14.86 -7.63 25.20
N GLY A 229 -14.50 -6.34 25.27
CA GLY A 229 -13.93 -5.71 26.45
C GLY A 229 -12.51 -6.16 26.81
N ILE A 230 -11.79 -6.80 25.86
CA ILE A 230 -10.40 -7.21 26.07
C ILE A 230 -9.49 -6.03 25.70
N GLU A 231 -8.80 -5.49 26.70
CA GLU A 231 -7.98 -4.29 26.55
C GLU A 231 -6.94 -4.39 25.43
N SER A 232 -6.85 -3.32 24.62
CA SER A 232 -5.85 -3.15 23.57
C SER A 232 -4.51 -2.72 24.17
N ASN A 233 -3.64 -3.68 24.44
CA ASN A 233 -2.34 -3.47 25.09
C ASN A 233 -1.25 -4.36 24.48
N ALA A 234 -0.02 -4.21 24.97
CA ALA A 234 1.14 -4.94 24.46
C ALA A 234 0.96 -6.47 24.50
N MET A 235 0.24 -7.02 25.49
CA MET A 235 -0.02 -8.46 25.57
C MET A 235 -0.99 -8.91 24.48
N THR A 236 -2.07 -8.19 24.26
CA THR A 236 -3.04 -8.47 23.20
C THR A 236 -2.38 -8.37 21.83
N TRP A 237 -1.52 -7.38 21.58
CA TRP A 237 -0.74 -7.26 20.35
C TRP A 237 0.24 -8.41 20.16
N LEU A 238 0.89 -8.90 21.24
CA LEU A 238 1.76 -10.07 21.19
C LEU A 238 0.99 -11.33 20.77
N VAL A 239 -0.15 -11.58 21.40
CA VAL A 239 -1.00 -12.74 21.10
C VAL A 239 -1.47 -12.68 19.64
N LEU A 240 -1.92 -11.53 19.15
CA LEU A 240 -2.31 -11.32 17.76
C LEU A 240 -1.14 -11.52 16.80
N THR A 241 0.05 -11.01 17.15
CA THR A 241 1.26 -11.21 16.34
C THR A 241 1.59 -12.70 16.20
N ILE A 242 1.52 -13.45 17.30
CA ILE A 242 1.74 -14.92 17.29
C ILE A 242 0.68 -15.62 16.45
N ALA A 243 -0.61 -15.27 16.63
CA ALA A 243 -1.72 -15.89 15.91
C ALA A 243 -1.62 -15.64 14.38
N ILE A 244 -1.41 -14.40 13.95
CA ILE A 244 -1.24 -14.05 12.53
C ILE A 244 0.00 -14.73 11.95
N SER A 245 1.11 -14.77 12.70
CA SER A 245 2.33 -15.46 12.30
C SER A 245 2.12 -16.96 12.15
N ALA A 246 1.36 -17.61 13.05
CA ALA A 246 1.03 -19.02 12.96
C ALA A 246 0.20 -19.34 11.72
N ILE A 247 -0.80 -18.51 11.38
CA ILE A 247 -1.60 -18.66 10.15
C ILE A 247 -0.70 -18.54 8.92
N PHE A 248 0.13 -17.50 8.85
CA PHE A 248 1.07 -17.27 7.77
C PHE A 248 2.09 -18.41 7.62
N ILE A 249 2.71 -18.87 8.72
CA ILE A 249 3.69 -19.98 8.70
C ILE A 249 3.02 -21.26 8.23
N THR A 250 1.84 -21.59 8.74
CA THR A 250 1.07 -22.76 8.31
C THR A 250 0.80 -22.72 6.81
N SER A 251 0.44 -21.55 6.27
CA SER A 251 0.29 -21.33 4.85
C SER A 251 1.60 -21.57 4.08
N ALA A 252 2.68 -20.95 4.52
CA ALA A 252 3.99 -21.04 3.86
C ALA A 252 4.55 -22.47 3.85
N VAL A 253 4.31 -23.28 4.90
CA VAL A 253 4.80 -24.64 5.04
C VAL A 253 3.93 -25.64 4.28
N SER A 254 2.62 -25.55 4.42
CA SER A 254 1.68 -26.52 3.84
C SER A 254 1.53 -26.40 2.32
N GLY A 255 1.97 -25.29 1.73
CA GLY A 255 1.76 -25.02 0.30
C GLY A 255 0.27 -24.89 -0.07
N LEU A 256 -0.56 -24.53 0.89
CA LEU A 256 -2.02 -24.39 0.79
C LEU A 256 -2.44 -23.19 -0.08
N LYS A 257 -1.84 -23.07 -1.29
CA LYS A 257 -2.24 -22.03 -2.27
C LYS A 257 -3.75 -22.00 -2.50
N ARG A 258 -4.41 -23.15 -2.45
CA ARG A 258 -5.86 -23.27 -2.67
C ARG A 258 -6.65 -22.68 -1.50
N GLY A 259 -6.22 -22.93 -0.26
CA GLY A 259 -6.89 -22.44 0.95
C GLY A 259 -6.84 -20.94 1.08
N ILE A 260 -5.66 -20.33 0.91
CA ILE A 260 -5.51 -18.86 0.96
C ILE A 260 -6.29 -18.18 -0.16
N ARG A 261 -6.27 -18.73 -1.38
CA ARG A 261 -7.07 -18.19 -2.50
C ARG A 261 -8.56 -18.19 -2.18
N VAL A 262 -9.07 -19.26 -1.58
CA VAL A 262 -10.47 -19.35 -1.16
C VAL A 262 -10.78 -18.33 -0.08
N LEU A 263 -9.94 -18.23 0.96
CA LEU A 263 -10.09 -17.26 2.04
C LEU A 263 -10.04 -15.81 1.52
N SER A 264 -9.11 -15.49 0.62
CA SER A 264 -9.04 -14.15 0.00
C SER A 264 -10.26 -13.83 -0.84
N SER A 265 -10.84 -14.82 -1.53
CA SER A 265 -12.09 -14.64 -2.30
C SER A 265 -13.28 -14.38 -1.37
N ILE A 266 -13.40 -15.14 -0.29
CA ILE A 266 -14.44 -14.93 0.74
C ILE A 266 -14.30 -13.53 1.32
N ASN A 267 -13.07 -13.09 1.61
CA ASN A 267 -12.76 -11.77 2.12
C ASN A 267 -13.29 -10.65 1.20
N ALA A 268 -13.05 -10.77 -0.11
CA ALA A 268 -13.57 -9.81 -1.09
C ALA A 268 -15.10 -9.75 -1.09
N TYR A 269 -15.78 -10.90 -1.01
CA TYR A 269 -17.26 -10.93 -0.93
C TYR A 269 -17.79 -10.27 0.34
N ILE A 270 -17.09 -10.42 1.46
CA ILE A 270 -17.45 -9.75 2.72
C ILE A 270 -17.35 -8.23 2.56
N PHE A 271 -16.28 -7.72 1.94
CA PHE A 271 -16.15 -6.29 1.66
C PHE A 271 -17.27 -5.76 0.75
N TYR A 272 -17.65 -6.50 -0.29
CA TYR A 272 -18.78 -6.13 -1.14
C TYR A 272 -20.11 -6.14 -0.37
N ALA A 273 -20.30 -7.09 0.55
CA ALA A 273 -21.48 -7.13 1.40
C ALA A 273 -21.56 -5.90 2.33
N PHE A 274 -20.44 -5.46 2.93
CA PHE A 274 -20.41 -4.23 3.71
C PHE A 274 -20.81 -2.99 2.88
N VAL A 275 -20.29 -2.87 1.67
CA VAL A 275 -20.68 -1.76 0.77
C VAL A 275 -22.17 -1.83 0.45
N ALA A 276 -22.70 -3.02 0.13
CA ALA A 276 -24.13 -3.19 -0.16
C ALA A 276 -25.01 -2.81 1.05
N ILE A 277 -24.61 -3.22 2.26
CA ILE A 277 -25.31 -2.83 3.49
C ILE A 277 -25.33 -1.31 3.63
N LEU A 278 -24.19 -0.63 3.46
CA LEU A 278 -24.09 0.82 3.58
C LEU A 278 -24.91 1.57 2.52
N ILE A 279 -25.02 1.04 1.30
CA ILE A 279 -25.88 1.63 0.28
C ILE A 279 -27.37 1.51 0.67
N ILE A 280 -27.76 0.41 1.34
CA ILE A 280 -29.14 0.16 1.74
C ILE A 280 -29.54 0.96 3.00
N VAL A 281 -28.67 0.97 4.03
CA VAL A 281 -29.01 1.56 5.33
C VAL A 281 -28.43 2.97 5.51
N GLY A 282 -27.46 3.35 4.69
CA GLY A 282 -26.78 4.63 4.77
C GLY A 282 -27.62 5.79 4.21
N PRO A 283 -27.22 7.01 4.51
CA PRO A 283 -27.91 8.24 4.07
C PRO A 283 -27.57 8.57 2.61
N LEU A 284 -28.03 7.76 1.65
CA LEU A 284 -27.59 7.78 0.24
C LEU A 284 -27.69 9.17 -0.42
N ASN A 285 -28.80 9.92 -0.18
CA ASN A 285 -28.95 11.27 -0.74
C ASN A 285 -27.88 12.22 -0.24
N TYR A 286 -27.55 12.15 1.05
CA TYR A 286 -26.48 12.96 1.62
C TYR A 286 -25.11 12.54 1.07
N ILE A 287 -24.83 11.24 1.00
CA ILE A 287 -23.60 10.71 0.43
C ILE A 287 -23.39 11.25 -0.99
N LEU A 288 -24.40 11.17 -1.85
CA LEU A 288 -24.31 11.65 -3.23
C LEU A 288 -24.12 13.17 -3.29
N SER A 289 -24.90 13.94 -2.53
CA SER A 289 -24.80 15.41 -2.50
C SER A 289 -23.44 15.87 -1.97
N LEU A 290 -22.99 15.33 -0.84
CA LEU A 290 -21.68 15.65 -0.26
C LEU A 290 -20.55 15.26 -1.22
N SER A 291 -20.63 14.10 -1.86
CA SER A 291 -19.61 13.63 -2.79
C SER A 291 -19.45 14.55 -3.99
N VAL A 292 -20.56 15.01 -4.59
CA VAL A 292 -20.51 15.94 -5.73
C VAL A 292 -19.88 17.26 -5.32
N THR A 293 -20.26 17.82 -4.16
CA THR A 293 -19.67 19.06 -3.64
C THR A 293 -18.18 18.89 -3.32
N SER A 294 -17.83 17.77 -2.64
CA SER A 294 -16.44 17.46 -2.29
C SER A 294 -15.57 17.18 -3.51
N LEU A 295 -16.11 16.56 -4.59
CA LEU A 295 -15.39 16.42 -5.86
C LEU A 295 -15.08 17.76 -6.50
N GLY A 296 -16.04 18.70 -6.49
CA GLY A 296 -15.81 20.08 -6.97
C GLY A 296 -14.72 20.78 -6.16
N TYR A 297 -14.82 20.72 -4.84
CA TYR A 297 -13.84 21.31 -3.93
C TYR A 297 -12.44 20.66 -4.09
N TRP A 298 -12.38 19.35 -4.24
CA TRP A 298 -11.14 18.62 -4.51
C TRP A 298 -10.52 19.01 -5.85
N ALA A 299 -11.31 19.10 -6.91
CA ALA A 299 -10.83 19.48 -8.24
C ALA A 299 -10.24 20.90 -8.25
N ASP A 300 -10.89 21.84 -7.56
CA ASP A 300 -10.43 23.22 -7.43
C ASP A 300 -9.11 23.34 -6.66
N ASN A 301 -8.92 22.50 -5.63
CA ASN A 301 -7.74 22.53 -4.77
C ASN A 301 -6.68 21.46 -5.13
N PHE A 302 -6.88 20.65 -6.18
CA PHE A 302 -6.07 19.49 -6.48
C PHE A 302 -4.57 19.80 -6.57
N PHE A 303 -4.19 20.77 -7.40
CA PHE A 303 -2.79 21.13 -7.58
C PHE A 303 -2.23 21.90 -6.38
N LEU A 304 -3.04 22.72 -5.74
CA LEU A 304 -2.63 23.40 -4.51
C LEU A 304 -2.19 22.37 -3.46
N TRP A 305 -2.99 21.36 -3.22
CA TRP A 305 -2.67 20.30 -2.25
C TRP A 305 -1.55 19.37 -2.71
N ALA A 306 -1.46 19.11 -4.01
CA ALA A 306 -0.40 18.25 -4.56
C ALA A 306 1.01 18.88 -4.48
N PHE A 307 1.09 20.21 -4.35
CA PHE A 307 2.36 20.94 -4.18
C PHE A 307 2.52 21.54 -2.78
N ASP A 308 1.60 21.28 -1.86
CA ASP A 308 1.66 21.80 -0.50
C ASP A 308 2.80 21.15 0.28
N THR A 309 3.75 21.98 0.74
CA THR A 309 4.92 21.58 1.52
C THR A 309 4.87 22.06 2.96
N LYS A 310 3.68 22.48 3.43
CA LYS A 310 3.40 23.01 4.78
C LYS A 310 3.99 24.40 5.10
N GLU A 311 4.61 25.07 4.15
CA GLU A 311 5.27 26.36 4.41
C GLU A 311 4.29 27.47 4.83
N SER A 312 3.01 27.33 4.47
CA SER A 312 1.92 28.22 4.92
C SER A 312 1.21 27.74 6.20
N GLY A 313 1.71 26.70 6.85
CA GLY A 313 1.08 26.04 7.99
C GLY A 313 0.43 24.70 7.63
N GLY A 314 -0.20 24.05 8.59
CA GLY A 314 -0.91 22.78 8.36
C GLY A 314 -0.04 21.53 8.46
N GLU A 315 1.05 21.57 9.22
CA GLU A 315 1.96 20.42 9.42
C GLU A 315 1.20 19.16 9.87
N ALA A 316 0.23 19.30 10.75
CA ALA A 316 -0.58 18.18 11.22
C ALA A 316 -1.30 17.45 10.08
N LEU A 317 -1.75 18.16 9.05
CA LEU A 317 -2.39 17.58 7.86
C LEU A 317 -1.37 17.15 6.82
N VAL A 318 -0.47 18.06 6.43
CA VAL A 318 0.41 17.84 5.27
C VAL A 318 1.47 16.79 5.56
N THR A 319 2.19 16.90 6.68
CA THR A 319 3.27 15.97 7.04
C THR A 319 2.73 14.64 7.57
N TRP A 320 1.78 14.71 8.52
CA TRP A 320 1.32 13.53 9.25
C TRP A 320 0.24 12.72 8.51
N TRP A 321 -0.31 13.24 7.42
CA TRP A 321 -1.27 12.54 6.57
C TRP A 321 -0.77 12.46 5.14
N THR A 322 -0.77 13.54 4.38
CA THR A 322 -0.50 13.48 2.93
C THR A 322 0.91 12.97 2.60
N MET A 323 1.97 13.54 3.20
CA MET A 323 3.34 13.08 2.97
C MET A 323 3.59 11.70 3.57
N TYR A 324 2.98 11.42 4.73
CA TYR A 324 2.98 10.10 5.33
C TYR A 324 2.35 9.06 4.38
N ASP A 325 1.20 9.34 3.81
CA ASP A 325 0.56 8.45 2.83
C ASP A 325 1.48 8.22 1.63
N TRP A 326 2.07 9.28 1.06
CA TRP A 326 3.03 9.10 -0.03
C TRP A 326 4.22 8.23 0.37
N SER A 327 4.69 8.34 1.59
CA SER A 327 5.80 7.50 2.08
C SER A 327 5.42 6.02 2.12
N ILE A 328 4.22 5.68 2.55
CA ILE A 328 3.68 4.31 2.52
C ILE A 328 3.59 3.81 1.07
N TRP A 329 2.92 4.56 0.21
CA TRP A 329 2.73 4.15 -1.18
C TRP A 329 4.06 3.97 -1.91
N ILE A 330 5.04 4.85 -1.67
CA ILE A 330 6.39 4.74 -2.22
C ILE A 330 7.12 3.53 -1.64
N ALA A 331 7.01 3.23 -0.34
CA ALA A 331 7.60 2.04 0.27
C ALA A 331 7.07 0.73 -0.33
N TYR A 332 5.79 0.69 -0.65
CA TYR A 332 5.15 -0.48 -1.27
C TYR A 332 5.33 -0.56 -2.80
N ALA A 333 5.68 0.54 -3.46
CA ALA A 333 5.74 0.60 -4.92
C ALA A 333 6.66 -0.45 -5.57
N PRO A 334 7.83 -0.84 -5.00
CA PRO A 334 8.63 -1.94 -5.53
C PRO A 334 7.89 -3.27 -5.57
N LEU A 335 7.19 -3.62 -4.51
CA LEU A 335 6.39 -4.85 -4.42
C LEU A 335 5.22 -4.83 -5.40
N MET A 336 4.42 -3.76 -5.32
CA MET A 336 3.23 -3.61 -6.17
C MET A 336 3.62 -3.53 -7.64
N GLY A 337 4.71 -2.85 -7.96
CA GLY A 337 5.23 -2.79 -9.32
C GLY A 337 5.56 -4.16 -9.91
N LEU A 338 6.23 -5.03 -9.15
CA LEU A 338 6.49 -6.41 -9.56
C LEU A 338 5.19 -7.21 -9.77
N PHE A 339 4.23 -7.04 -8.87
CA PHE A 339 2.94 -7.73 -8.97
C PHE A 339 2.14 -7.26 -10.18
N LEU A 340 1.96 -5.95 -10.35
CA LEU A 340 1.19 -5.37 -11.45
C LEU A 340 1.81 -5.68 -12.81
N ALA A 341 3.14 -5.63 -12.92
CA ALA A 341 3.85 -6.02 -14.14
C ALA A 341 3.57 -7.48 -14.54
N ARG A 342 3.59 -8.40 -13.55
CA ARG A 342 3.39 -9.83 -13.78
C ARG A 342 2.00 -10.16 -14.34
N ILE A 343 0.95 -9.51 -13.83
CA ILE A 343 -0.43 -9.78 -14.27
C ILE A 343 -0.83 -9.06 -15.56
N SER A 344 0.05 -8.20 -16.11
CA SER A 344 -0.28 -7.30 -17.20
C SER A 344 0.37 -7.68 -18.56
N TYR A 345 1.01 -8.84 -18.66
CA TYR A 345 1.53 -9.33 -19.96
C TYR A 345 0.44 -9.31 -21.05
N GLY A 346 0.81 -8.91 -22.26
CA GLY A 346 -0.10 -8.81 -23.39
C GLY A 346 -1.03 -7.58 -23.41
N ARG A 347 -1.03 -6.75 -22.36
CA ARG A 347 -1.80 -5.50 -22.31
C ARG A 347 -1.05 -4.35 -22.99
N THR A 348 -1.79 -3.39 -23.56
CA THR A 348 -1.22 -2.10 -23.94
C THR A 348 -0.90 -1.29 -22.68
N LEU A 349 0.02 -0.30 -22.77
CA LEU A 349 0.33 0.56 -21.61
C LEU A 349 -0.91 1.38 -21.22
N ARG A 350 -1.79 1.73 -22.16
CA ARG A 350 -3.06 2.39 -21.86
C ARG A 350 -4.00 1.47 -21.08
N GLU A 351 -4.18 0.20 -21.52
CA GLU A 351 -4.96 -0.79 -20.79
C GLU A 351 -4.37 -1.06 -19.40
N PHE A 352 -3.04 -1.12 -19.28
CA PHE A 352 -2.34 -1.23 -18.01
C PHE A 352 -2.72 -0.09 -17.06
N LEU A 353 -2.69 1.16 -17.55
CA LEU A 353 -3.04 2.34 -16.75
C LEU A 353 -4.54 2.41 -16.43
N ILE A 354 -5.42 1.97 -17.33
CA ILE A 354 -6.85 1.86 -17.01
C ILE A 354 -7.05 0.93 -15.80
N ILE A 355 -6.45 -0.25 -15.85
CA ILE A 355 -6.65 -1.31 -14.83
C ILE A 355 -5.99 -0.94 -13.49
N ASN A 356 -4.79 -0.37 -13.53
CA ASN A 356 -3.96 -0.23 -12.33
C ASN A 356 -3.95 1.20 -11.76
N TRP A 357 -4.40 2.19 -12.52
CA TRP A 357 -4.44 3.59 -12.11
C TRP A 357 -5.87 4.14 -12.09
N ILE A 358 -6.55 4.20 -13.25
CA ILE A 358 -7.84 4.89 -13.36
C ILE A 358 -8.94 4.18 -12.56
N LEU A 359 -9.15 2.89 -12.82
CA LEU A 359 -10.25 2.15 -12.16
C LEU A 359 -10.07 2.03 -10.64
N PRO A 360 -8.87 1.74 -10.10
CA PRO A 360 -8.68 1.75 -8.66
C PRO A 360 -8.87 3.14 -8.04
N SER A 361 -8.47 4.22 -8.73
CA SER A 361 -8.70 5.60 -8.27
C SER A 361 -10.18 5.93 -8.15
N VAL A 362 -10.96 5.58 -9.18
CA VAL A 362 -12.43 5.76 -9.16
C VAL A 362 -13.06 4.91 -8.06
N PHE A 363 -12.58 3.68 -7.88
CA PHE A 363 -13.04 2.82 -6.78
C PHE A 363 -12.76 3.48 -5.41
N GLY A 364 -11.57 4.05 -5.21
CA GLY A 364 -11.22 4.79 -3.99
C GLY A 364 -12.18 5.95 -3.72
N LEU A 365 -12.48 6.76 -4.73
CA LEU A 365 -13.46 7.85 -4.61
C LEU A 365 -14.83 7.34 -4.16
N VAL A 366 -15.35 6.28 -4.81
CA VAL A 366 -16.66 5.69 -4.47
C VAL A 366 -16.65 5.07 -3.07
N TRP A 367 -15.57 4.39 -2.71
CA TRP A 367 -15.42 3.77 -1.40
C TRP A 367 -15.44 4.82 -0.28
N PHE A 368 -14.59 5.85 -0.37
CA PHE A 368 -14.55 6.93 0.63
C PHE A 368 -15.83 7.75 0.65
N ALA A 369 -16.50 7.94 -0.49
CA ALA A 369 -17.80 8.58 -0.55
C ALA A 369 -18.85 7.84 0.28
N ILE A 370 -18.92 6.51 0.14
CA ILE A 370 -19.93 5.69 0.84
C ILE A 370 -19.62 5.60 2.33
N TRP A 371 -18.41 5.18 2.69
CA TRP A 371 -18.03 4.99 4.09
C TRP A 371 -17.86 6.31 4.83
N GLY A 372 -17.03 7.20 4.28
CA GLY A 372 -16.75 8.51 4.87
C GLY A 372 -17.99 9.41 4.89
N GLY A 373 -18.75 9.44 3.80
CA GLY A 373 -20.00 10.21 3.74
C GLY A 373 -21.04 9.74 4.75
N SER A 374 -21.17 8.42 4.99
CA SER A 374 -22.04 7.89 6.04
C SER A 374 -21.57 8.30 7.43
N ALA A 375 -20.27 8.16 7.70
CA ALA A 375 -19.67 8.52 8.98
C ALA A 375 -19.84 10.01 9.29
N LEU A 376 -19.54 10.88 8.31
CA LEU A 376 -19.72 12.32 8.41
C LEU A 376 -21.17 12.70 8.72
N LYS A 377 -22.14 12.07 8.01
CA LYS A 377 -23.56 12.35 8.25
C LYS A 377 -24.00 11.98 9.65
N TRP A 378 -23.69 10.78 10.10
CA TRP A 378 -24.09 10.30 11.43
C TRP A 378 -23.42 11.12 12.55
N GLN A 379 -22.16 11.52 12.38
CA GLN A 379 -21.49 12.44 13.30
C GLN A 379 -22.19 13.80 13.36
N MET A 380 -22.48 14.40 12.20
CA MET A 380 -23.08 15.75 12.13
C MET A 380 -24.51 15.78 12.63
N ASP A 381 -25.28 14.70 12.47
CA ASP A 381 -26.64 14.60 13.01
C ASP A 381 -26.67 14.30 14.51
N GLY A 382 -25.52 13.98 15.11
CA GLY A 382 -25.45 13.56 16.52
C GLY A 382 -26.00 12.17 16.78
N THR A 383 -26.26 11.35 15.73
CA THR A 383 -26.71 9.96 15.88
C THR A 383 -25.58 9.03 16.26
N LEU A 384 -24.33 9.41 15.99
CA LEU A 384 -23.13 8.67 16.34
C LEU A 384 -21.98 9.66 16.60
N ASP A 385 -21.40 9.64 17.80
CA ASP A 385 -20.28 10.51 18.17
C ASP A 385 -18.92 9.81 17.99
N LEU A 386 -18.47 9.75 16.74
CA LEU A 386 -17.19 9.16 16.36
C LEU A 386 -15.99 10.00 16.82
N ILE A 387 -16.15 11.32 16.93
CA ILE A 387 -15.10 12.22 17.40
C ILE A 387 -14.74 11.88 18.86
N SER A 388 -15.73 11.74 19.73
CA SER A 388 -15.48 11.32 21.12
C SER A 388 -14.89 9.92 21.20
N ILE A 389 -15.38 8.96 20.40
CA ILE A 389 -14.82 7.59 20.36
C ILE A 389 -13.34 7.62 19.97
N ILE A 390 -12.95 8.42 18.97
CA ILE A 390 -11.55 8.53 18.55
C ILE A 390 -10.69 9.22 19.61
N ASN A 391 -11.20 10.29 20.25
CA ASN A 391 -10.49 10.98 21.31
C ASN A 391 -10.23 10.08 22.52
N ASP A 392 -11.22 9.29 22.91
CA ASP A 392 -11.15 8.45 24.12
C ASP A 392 -10.35 7.14 23.87
N SER A 393 -10.50 6.54 22.69
CA SER A 393 -9.99 5.20 22.39
C SER A 393 -8.96 5.14 21.25
N GLY A 394 -8.54 6.32 20.71
CA GLY A 394 -7.48 6.44 19.70
C GLY A 394 -7.95 6.37 18.25
N ALA A 395 -7.04 6.72 17.33
CA ALA A 395 -7.32 6.98 15.92
C ALA A 395 -7.97 5.82 15.13
N VAL A 396 -7.79 4.58 15.58
CA VAL A 396 -8.32 3.39 14.87
C VAL A 396 -9.69 2.93 15.39
N SER A 397 -10.16 3.50 16.50
CA SER A 397 -11.41 3.10 17.15
C SER A 397 -12.68 3.53 16.42
N GLY A 398 -12.61 4.61 15.64
CA GLY A 398 -13.76 5.14 14.90
C GLY A 398 -14.41 4.13 13.96
N LEU A 399 -13.62 3.28 13.28
CA LEU A 399 -14.16 2.20 12.45
C LEU A 399 -15.07 1.25 13.25
N TRP A 400 -14.67 0.92 14.48
CA TRP A 400 -15.43 -0.01 15.31
C TRP A 400 -16.71 0.62 15.83
N GLY A 401 -16.66 1.88 16.30
CA GLY A 401 -17.84 2.65 16.64
C GLY A 401 -18.83 2.76 15.48
N PHE A 402 -18.31 2.99 14.27
CA PHE A 402 -19.10 3.00 13.04
C PHE A 402 -19.78 1.66 12.75
N LEU A 403 -19.03 0.55 12.83
CA LEU A 403 -19.58 -0.80 12.58
C LEU A 403 -20.59 -1.23 13.65
N GLN A 404 -20.37 -0.82 14.92
CA GLN A 404 -21.31 -1.05 16.02
C GLN A 404 -22.63 -0.30 15.84
N HIS A 405 -22.64 0.81 15.11
CA HIS A 405 -23.85 1.55 14.80
C HIS A 405 -24.71 0.88 13.69
N LEU A 406 -24.12 -0.03 12.89
CA LEU A 406 -24.85 -0.72 11.84
C LEU A 406 -25.82 -1.78 12.39
N PRO A 407 -26.94 -2.05 11.67
CA PRO A 407 -27.80 -3.20 12.00
C PRO A 407 -26.98 -4.50 11.95
N MET A 408 -27.24 -5.42 12.87
CA MET A 408 -26.51 -6.67 13.04
C MET A 408 -25.03 -6.49 13.44
N ALA A 409 -24.69 -5.45 14.17
CA ALA A 409 -23.32 -5.17 14.65
C ALA A 409 -22.66 -6.38 15.32
N SER A 410 -23.41 -7.17 16.11
CA SER A 410 -22.94 -8.40 16.76
C SER A 410 -22.41 -9.47 15.79
N LEU A 411 -22.82 -9.43 14.53
CA LEU A 411 -22.30 -10.27 13.44
C LEU A 411 -21.23 -9.55 12.63
N LEU A 412 -21.44 -8.26 12.31
CA LEU A 412 -20.59 -7.51 11.40
C LEU A 412 -19.20 -7.22 12.01
N VAL A 413 -19.12 -6.90 13.31
CA VAL A 413 -17.85 -6.62 13.98
C VAL A 413 -16.95 -7.86 14.05
N PRO A 414 -17.39 -9.05 14.53
CA PRO A 414 -16.60 -10.27 14.46
C PRO A 414 -16.19 -10.65 13.03
N LEU A 415 -17.07 -10.46 12.06
CA LEU A 415 -16.79 -10.73 10.65
C LEU A 415 -15.70 -9.79 10.11
N ALA A 416 -15.73 -8.51 10.47
CA ALA A 416 -14.69 -7.54 10.12
C ALA A 416 -13.35 -7.90 10.75
N ILE A 417 -13.32 -8.26 12.05
CA ILE A 417 -12.10 -8.73 12.74
C ILE A 417 -11.51 -9.94 12.01
N PHE A 418 -12.33 -10.95 11.72
CA PHE A 418 -11.91 -12.15 10.99
C PHE A 418 -11.31 -11.80 9.62
N THR A 419 -12.00 -10.95 8.87
CA THR A 419 -11.59 -10.45 7.55
C THR A 419 -10.23 -9.76 7.60
N LEU A 420 -10.00 -8.91 8.60
CA LEU A 420 -8.74 -8.21 8.81
C LEU A 420 -7.59 -9.20 9.13
N VAL A 421 -7.80 -10.16 10.02
CA VAL A 421 -6.80 -11.18 10.35
C VAL A 421 -6.37 -11.95 9.10
N ILE A 422 -7.32 -12.38 8.27
CA ILE A 422 -7.03 -13.09 7.01
C ILE A 422 -6.29 -12.20 6.01
N SER A 423 -6.70 -10.91 5.90
CA SER A 423 -6.04 -9.95 5.02
C SER A 423 -4.57 -9.76 5.40
N PHE A 424 -4.27 -9.57 6.68
CA PHE A 424 -2.90 -9.40 7.15
C PHE A 424 -2.06 -10.66 7.01
N ALA A 425 -2.60 -11.82 7.31
CA ALA A 425 -1.90 -13.09 7.10
C ALA A 425 -1.56 -13.34 5.61
N THR A 426 -2.49 -13.01 4.72
CA THR A 426 -2.30 -13.12 3.26
C THR A 426 -1.25 -12.11 2.75
N ALA A 427 -1.31 -10.87 3.23
CA ALA A 427 -0.32 -9.85 2.90
C ALA A 427 1.09 -10.27 3.36
N ALA A 428 1.22 -10.76 4.59
CA ALA A 428 2.48 -11.24 5.14
C ALA A 428 3.08 -12.40 4.30
N ASP A 429 2.26 -13.36 3.85
CA ASP A 429 2.72 -14.46 2.97
C ASP A 429 3.21 -13.93 1.62
N SER A 430 2.44 -13.07 0.97
CA SER A 430 2.78 -12.52 -0.35
C SER A 430 4.06 -11.69 -0.31
N MET A 431 4.19 -10.81 0.67
CA MET A 431 5.33 -9.89 0.79
C MET A 431 6.60 -10.59 1.23
N SER A 432 6.51 -11.49 2.22
CA SER A 432 7.63 -12.34 2.63
C SER A 432 8.12 -13.22 1.48
N SER A 433 7.21 -13.72 0.65
CA SER A 433 7.53 -14.47 -0.57
C SER A 433 8.31 -13.61 -1.58
N THR A 434 7.92 -12.36 -1.76
CA THR A 434 8.59 -11.43 -2.67
C THR A 434 10.00 -11.10 -2.18
N ILE A 435 10.16 -10.77 -0.89
CA ILE A 435 11.48 -10.52 -0.29
C ILE A 435 12.36 -11.77 -0.41
N ALA A 436 11.83 -12.95 -0.11
CA ALA A 436 12.57 -14.22 -0.24
C ALA A 436 13.02 -14.47 -1.69
N THR A 437 12.18 -14.12 -2.69
CA THR A 437 12.54 -14.20 -4.12
C THR A 437 13.68 -13.26 -4.46
N ILE A 438 13.65 -12.00 -4.02
CA ILE A 438 14.72 -11.02 -4.25
C ILE A 438 16.04 -11.48 -3.61
N CYS A 439 15.97 -12.11 -2.43
CA CYS A 439 17.12 -12.63 -1.69
C CYS A 439 17.65 -13.99 -2.20
N THR A 440 17.03 -14.59 -3.23
CA THR A 440 17.44 -15.88 -3.79
C THR A 440 18.02 -15.71 -5.19
N SER A 441 19.11 -16.43 -5.50
CA SER A 441 19.77 -16.35 -6.80
C SER A 441 18.96 -17.07 -7.89
N ASN A 442 18.94 -16.48 -9.09
CA ASN A 442 18.41 -17.09 -10.33
C ASN A 442 16.97 -17.63 -10.22
N MET A 443 16.12 -16.95 -9.44
CA MET A 443 14.69 -17.27 -9.42
C MET A 443 13.98 -16.67 -10.63
N SER A 444 13.13 -17.47 -11.26
CA SER A 444 12.17 -16.96 -12.26
C SER A 444 10.94 -16.37 -11.57
N ALA A 445 10.18 -15.57 -12.32
CA ALA A 445 8.94 -14.95 -11.82
C ALA A 445 7.86 -15.98 -11.42
N GLU A 446 7.95 -17.19 -11.96
CA GLU A 446 6.97 -18.28 -11.79
C GLU A 446 7.32 -19.25 -10.66
N GLU A 447 8.58 -19.21 -10.19
CA GLU A 447 9.04 -20.13 -9.15
C GLU A 447 8.61 -19.69 -7.76
N GLU A 448 8.35 -20.71 -6.91
CA GLU A 448 8.09 -20.48 -5.49
C GLU A 448 9.36 -20.16 -4.72
N SER A 449 9.31 -19.12 -3.93
CA SER A 449 10.39 -18.76 -3.03
C SER A 449 10.61 -19.82 -1.94
N PRO A 450 11.86 -20.00 -1.46
CA PRO A 450 12.18 -20.98 -0.43
C PRO A 450 11.38 -20.76 0.85
N LYS A 451 10.70 -21.82 1.33
CA LYS A 451 9.83 -21.76 2.52
C LYS A 451 10.55 -21.20 3.76
N GLN A 452 11.79 -21.64 3.99
CA GLN A 452 12.60 -21.18 5.13
C GLN A 452 12.84 -19.67 5.10
N GLN A 453 13.10 -19.10 3.93
CA GLN A 453 13.30 -17.65 3.79
C GLN A 453 12.00 -16.86 3.99
N LYS A 454 10.89 -17.37 3.47
CA LYS A 454 9.57 -16.78 3.72
C LYS A 454 9.28 -16.68 5.23
N ILE A 455 9.46 -17.79 5.95
CA ILE A 455 9.22 -17.85 7.39
C ILE A 455 10.15 -16.89 8.13
N LEU A 456 11.44 -16.90 7.79
CA LEU A 456 12.43 -16.05 8.43
C LEU A 456 12.09 -14.56 8.27
N TRP A 457 11.78 -14.13 7.04
CA TRP A 457 11.39 -12.75 6.77
C TRP A 457 10.06 -12.37 7.41
N GLY A 458 9.06 -13.26 7.33
CA GLY A 458 7.76 -13.00 7.95
C GLY A 458 7.84 -12.82 9.45
N LEU A 459 8.60 -13.68 10.15
CA LEU A 459 8.82 -13.55 11.60
C LEU A 459 9.63 -12.30 11.96
N SER A 460 10.66 -11.96 11.18
CA SER A 460 11.47 -10.76 11.43
C SER A 460 10.63 -9.48 11.27
N ILE A 461 9.77 -9.44 10.26
CA ILE A 461 8.86 -8.31 10.01
C ILE A 461 7.78 -8.22 11.11
N ALA A 462 7.22 -9.36 11.51
CA ALA A 462 6.26 -9.41 12.61
C ALA A 462 6.89 -8.94 13.94
N ALA A 463 8.14 -9.31 14.19
CA ALA A 463 8.86 -8.87 15.38
C ALA A 463 9.08 -7.35 15.42
N ILE A 464 9.55 -6.73 14.31
CA ILE A 464 9.73 -5.28 14.28
C ILE A 464 8.38 -4.53 14.33
N ALA A 465 7.34 -5.07 13.69
CA ALA A 465 5.99 -4.53 13.77
C ALA A 465 5.48 -4.50 15.21
N TYR A 466 5.59 -5.63 15.93
CA TYR A 466 5.22 -5.73 17.34
C TYR A 466 5.99 -4.73 18.20
N VAL A 467 7.31 -4.70 18.08
CA VAL A 467 8.17 -3.80 18.87
C VAL A 467 7.75 -2.34 18.69
N MET A 468 7.49 -1.93 17.45
CA MET A 468 7.12 -0.54 17.16
C MET A 468 5.70 -0.19 17.60
N VAL A 469 4.75 -1.13 17.58
CA VAL A 469 3.42 -0.90 18.16
C VAL A 469 3.47 -0.85 19.68
N ALA A 470 4.19 -1.79 20.29
CA ALA A 470 4.24 -1.90 21.75
C ALA A 470 5.00 -0.76 22.43
N PHE A 471 5.99 -0.17 21.76
CA PHE A 471 6.92 0.79 22.35
C PHE A 471 7.06 2.10 21.57
N GLY A 472 6.45 2.22 20.39
CA GLY A 472 6.62 3.35 19.47
C GLY A 472 5.94 4.65 19.90
N GLY A 473 5.15 4.63 20.97
CA GLY A 473 4.45 5.81 21.49
C GLY A 473 3.17 6.18 20.73
N GLY A 474 2.50 7.24 21.22
CA GLY A 474 1.19 7.66 20.74
C GLY A 474 0.04 6.76 21.23
N ALA A 475 -1.19 7.22 21.03
CA ALA A 475 -2.36 6.40 21.35
C ALA A 475 -2.34 5.12 20.51
N GLN A 476 -2.35 3.97 21.19
CA GLN A 476 -2.33 2.63 20.57
C GLN A 476 -1.10 2.36 19.66
N GLY A 477 0.07 2.97 19.92
CA GLY A 477 1.30 2.72 19.17
C GLY A 477 1.32 3.31 17.74
N VAL A 478 0.40 4.19 17.39
CA VAL A 478 0.22 4.73 16.04
C VAL A 478 1.44 5.51 15.55
N ASP A 479 2.14 6.24 16.43
CA ASP A 479 3.32 6.99 16.04
C ASP A 479 4.46 6.08 15.59
N GLY A 480 4.70 4.98 16.31
CA GLY A 480 5.69 3.97 15.92
C GLY A 480 5.43 3.36 14.53
N ILE A 481 4.16 3.14 14.22
CA ILE A 481 3.71 2.65 12.90
C ILE A 481 4.06 3.67 11.82
N LYS A 482 3.79 4.97 12.06
CA LYS A 482 4.10 6.06 11.14
C LYS A 482 5.61 6.20 10.93
N TYR A 483 6.41 6.03 11.98
CA TYR A 483 7.88 6.07 11.87
C TYR A 483 8.41 4.94 10.97
N LEU A 484 7.87 3.71 11.08
CA LEU A 484 8.25 2.60 10.19
C LEU A 484 7.91 2.89 8.73
N ALA A 485 6.73 3.41 8.47
CA ALA A 485 6.29 3.76 7.11
C ALA A 485 7.22 4.81 6.49
N ALA A 486 7.50 5.88 7.22
CA ALA A 486 8.38 6.95 6.76
C ALA A 486 9.81 6.44 6.50
N ALA A 487 10.34 5.57 7.36
CA ALA A 487 11.64 4.93 7.15
C ALA A 487 11.64 4.05 5.90
N GLY A 488 10.57 3.29 5.67
CA GLY A 488 10.40 2.49 4.45
C GLY A 488 10.39 3.34 3.19
N GLY A 489 9.58 4.41 3.17
CA GLY A 489 9.50 5.35 2.06
C GLY A 489 10.81 6.07 1.79
N PHE A 490 11.49 6.54 2.85
CA PHE A 490 12.78 7.23 2.72
C PHE A 490 13.88 6.34 2.15
N THR A 491 13.86 5.04 2.47
CA THR A 491 14.80 4.08 1.90
C THR A 491 14.77 4.07 0.38
N VAL A 492 13.58 4.22 -0.23
CA VAL A 492 13.39 4.04 -1.68
C VAL A 492 13.12 5.35 -2.43
N VAL A 493 12.93 6.48 -1.73
CA VAL A 493 12.53 7.75 -2.36
C VAL A 493 13.51 8.21 -3.46
N PHE A 494 14.81 8.11 -3.25
CA PHE A 494 15.82 8.49 -4.25
C PHE A 494 15.85 7.51 -5.44
N LEU A 495 15.61 6.22 -5.19
CA LEU A 495 15.44 5.25 -6.27
C LEU A 495 14.21 5.58 -7.11
N PHE A 496 13.13 6.03 -6.47
CA PHE A 496 11.91 6.42 -7.16
C PHE A 496 12.13 7.60 -8.12
N VAL A 497 12.94 8.59 -7.72
CA VAL A 497 13.37 9.67 -8.63
C VAL A 497 14.06 9.12 -9.88
N LEU A 498 14.97 8.16 -9.72
CA LEU A 498 15.63 7.52 -10.87
C LEU A 498 14.65 6.75 -11.75
N ILE A 499 13.65 6.10 -11.17
CA ILE A 499 12.58 5.41 -11.91
C ILE A 499 11.77 6.42 -12.73
N LEU A 500 11.39 7.56 -12.15
CA LEU A 500 10.65 8.62 -12.86
C LEU A 500 11.47 9.22 -14.00
N ILE A 501 12.74 9.55 -13.77
CA ILE A 501 13.64 10.04 -14.82
C ILE A 501 13.77 8.99 -15.94
N SER A 502 13.85 7.70 -15.59
CA SER A 502 13.88 6.61 -16.56
C SER A 502 12.58 6.53 -17.38
N ALA A 503 11.44 6.70 -16.76
CA ALA A 503 10.14 6.71 -17.41
C ALA A 503 10.01 7.89 -18.38
N VAL A 504 10.35 9.10 -17.95
CA VAL A 504 10.40 10.30 -18.80
C VAL A 504 11.31 10.08 -20.00
N ARG A 505 12.53 9.60 -19.76
CA ARG A 505 13.51 9.33 -20.83
C ARG A 505 13.03 8.25 -21.80
N THR A 506 12.30 7.26 -21.33
CA THR A 506 11.84 6.14 -22.15
C THR A 506 10.65 6.52 -23.01
N PHE A 507 9.66 7.23 -22.45
CA PHE A 507 8.36 7.44 -23.07
C PHE A 507 8.12 8.85 -23.60
N MET A 508 8.82 9.87 -23.05
CA MET A 508 8.58 11.26 -23.41
C MET A 508 9.66 11.83 -24.34
N THR A 509 10.93 11.38 -24.23
CA THR A 509 12.04 11.97 -24.99
C THR A 509 12.49 11.17 -26.20
N ARG A 510 12.16 9.89 -26.31
CA ARG A 510 12.54 9.04 -27.44
C ARG A 510 11.31 8.65 -28.24
N SER A 511 11.40 8.80 -29.58
CA SER A 511 10.37 8.22 -30.46
C SER A 511 10.33 6.70 -30.25
N PRO A 512 9.16 6.11 -29.96
CA PRO A 512 9.02 4.69 -29.59
C PRO A 512 9.45 3.70 -30.68
N GLN A 513 9.64 4.16 -31.93
CA GLN A 513 9.83 3.32 -33.13
C GLN A 513 11.27 2.81 -33.33
N GLY A 514 12.25 3.19 -32.52
CA GLY A 514 13.67 2.92 -32.79
C GLY A 514 14.31 1.70 -32.10
N ALA A 515 13.57 0.84 -31.41
CA ALA A 515 14.22 -0.16 -30.55
C ALA A 515 13.46 -1.47 -30.33
N ALA A 516 12.73 -1.96 -31.33
CA ALA A 516 12.28 -3.35 -31.32
C ALA A 516 13.45 -4.26 -31.73
N LYS A 517 14.30 -4.68 -30.80
CA LYS A 517 15.02 -5.93 -30.93
C LYS A 517 13.99 -7.04 -30.87
N GLN A 518 14.02 -7.96 -31.85
CA GLN A 518 13.19 -9.17 -31.84
C GLN A 518 13.28 -9.83 -30.45
N PRO A 519 12.16 -10.25 -29.86
CA PRO A 519 12.18 -10.96 -28.58
C PRO A 519 12.97 -12.26 -28.75
N ALA A 520 13.89 -12.54 -27.82
CA ALA A 520 14.30 -13.91 -27.60
C ALA A 520 13.04 -14.70 -27.21
N GLU A 521 12.87 -15.91 -27.77
CA GLU A 521 11.75 -16.80 -27.45
C GLU A 521 11.59 -16.90 -25.92
N VAL A 522 10.61 -16.18 -25.40
CA VAL A 522 10.14 -16.35 -24.02
C VAL A 522 9.29 -17.60 -24.07
N SER A 523 9.73 -18.66 -23.40
CA SER A 523 8.92 -19.86 -23.19
C SER A 523 7.54 -19.43 -22.66
N GLN A 524 6.51 -19.72 -23.44
CA GLN A 524 5.12 -19.43 -23.05
C GLN A 524 4.85 -20.10 -21.70
N PRO A 525 4.12 -19.45 -20.78
CA PRO A 525 3.67 -20.11 -19.56
C PRO A 525 2.86 -21.34 -19.95
N VAL A 526 3.25 -22.49 -19.41
CA VAL A 526 2.53 -23.75 -19.59
C VAL A 526 1.11 -23.53 -19.06
N THR A 527 0.16 -23.41 -19.97
CA THR A 527 -1.26 -23.44 -19.66
C THR A 527 -1.57 -24.84 -19.14
N GLY A 528 -1.57 -24.99 -17.81
CA GLY A 528 -2.18 -26.16 -17.18
C GLY A 528 -3.64 -26.18 -17.57
N GLY A 529 -4.00 -27.07 -18.49
CA GLY A 529 -5.37 -27.30 -18.88
C GLY A 529 -6.21 -27.59 -17.65
N VAL A 530 -7.19 -26.73 -17.41
CA VAL A 530 -8.32 -27.01 -16.56
C VAL A 530 -9.32 -27.70 -17.47
N ASN A 531 -9.30 -29.03 -17.50
CA ASN A 531 -10.46 -29.80 -17.89
C ASN A 531 -11.43 -29.78 -16.70
N GLU A 532 -12.65 -29.31 -16.96
CA GLU A 532 -13.97 -29.41 -16.31
C GLU A 532 -14.01 -29.39 -14.77
#